data_ca07af417a3930355201fd0b900269be
#
_entry.id   ca07af417a3930355201fd0b900269be
#
_cell.length_a   1.000
_cell.length_b   1.000
_cell.length_c   1.000
_cell.angle_alpha   90.00
_cell.angle_beta   90.00
_cell.angle_gamma   90.00
#
_symmetry.space_group_name_H-M   'P 1'
#
loop_
_entity.id
_entity.type
_entity.pdbx_description
1 polymer ?
#
loop_
_entity_poly.entity_id
_entity_poly.type
_entity_poly.pdbx_seq_one_letter_code
_entity_poly.pdbx_strand_id
1 'polypeptide(L)'
;MHTTEVYTDGSKIGDNVGAAGIIFVNGKLVHQLKFKLHGHCSNNQVEQIAILNVLEKLEDLQDGKDNEKRVAMYTDSKINLDLLQNKFKRNHLIELIRNKLTALAHSKWIVHFGWVKGHAGIEGTSWWIVWQEKLL
;
A
#
# COMPACT_ATOMS: atom_id res chain seq x y z
N MET A 1 -19.12 7.17 -8.77
CA MET A 1 -18.27 6.27 -7.99
C MET A 1 -16.83 6.72 -8.08
N HIS A 2 -16.16 6.90 -6.95
CA HIS A 2 -14.77 7.33 -6.93
C HIS A 2 -13.85 6.14 -7.07
N THR A 3 -12.91 6.22 -8.01
CA THR A 3 -11.84 5.24 -8.14
C THR A 3 -10.57 5.82 -7.54
N THR A 4 -10.03 5.16 -6.54
CA THR A 4 -8.77 5.55 -5.92
C THR A 4 -7.71 4.52 -6.30
N GLU A 5 -6.59 4.99 -6.84
CA GLU A 5 -5.47 4.15 -7.22
C GLU A 5 -4.22 4.65 -6.52
N VAL A 6 -3.44 3.72 -6.00
CA VAL A 6 -2.23 4.05 -5.26
C VAL A 6 -1.06 3.24 -5.82
N TYR A 7 0.04 3.93 -6.02
CA TYR A 7 1.30 3.30 -6.43
C TYR A 7 2.33 3.54 -5.34
N THR A 8 2.99 2.48 -4.90
CA THR A 8 4.05 2.59 -3.90
C THR A 8 5.36 2.14 -4.51
N ASP A 9 6.43 2.80 -4.11
CA ASP A 9 7.78 2.48 -4.57
C ASP A 9 8.78 2.73 -3.45
N GLY A 10 9.79 1.87 -3.37
CA GLY A 10 10.90 2.06 -2.47
C GLY A 10 12.19 1.99 -3.24
N SER A 11 13.14 2.85 -2.91
CA SER A 11 14.44 2.85 -3.58
C SER A 11 15.55 2.87 -2.55
N LYS A 12 16.61 2.14 -2.88
CA LYS A 12 17.82 2.11 -2.07
C LYS A 12 19.03 2.20 -3.01
N ILE A 13 19.74 3.32 -2.92
CA ILE A 13 20.95 3.55 -3.71
C ILE A 13 22.06 3.92 -2.72
N GLY A 14 22.94 2.95 -2.47
CA GLY A 14 23.97 3.13 -1.44
C GLY A 14 23.33 3.33 -0.06
N ASP A 15 23.67 4.45 0.58
CA ASP A 15 23.09 4.81 1.88
C ASP A 15 21.82 5.65 1.75
N ASN A 16 21.43 5.98 0.53
CA ASN A 16 20.20 6.75 0.28
C ASN A 16 19.02 5.80 0.14
N VAL A 17 18.09 5.94 1.06
CA VAL A 17 16.89 5.10 1.11
C VAL A 17 15.67 6.01 1.07
N GLY A 18 14.75 5.73 0.19
CA GLY A 18 13.55 6.52 0.06
C GLY A 18 12.33 5.66 -0.21
N ALA A 19 11.20 6.08 0.31
CA ALA A 19 9.90 5.48 0.05
C ALA A 19 9.00 6.53 -0.58
N ALA A 20 8.18 6.12 -1.52
CA ALA A 20 7.25 7.01 -2.20
C ALA A 20 5.89 6.36 -2.35
N GLY A 21 4.86 7.19 -2.32
CA GLY A 21 3.50 6.79 -2.61
C GLY A 21 2.80 7.87 -3.42
N ILE A 22 2.01 7.46 -4.40
CA ILE A 22 1.25 8.37 -5.25
C ILE A 22 -0.20 7.95 -5.22
N ILE A 23 -1.09 8.89 -4.92
CA ILE A 23 -2.52 8.62 -4.81
C ILE A 23 -3.24 9.39 -5.91
N PHE A 24 -3.98 8.66 -6.73
CA PHE A 24 -4.86 9.20 -7.77
C PHE A 24 -6.30 8.97 -7.36
N VAL A 25 -7.13 9.98 -7.55
CA VAL A 25 -8.58 9.84 -7.40
C VAL A 25 -9.21 10.22 -8.72
N ASN A 26 -9.97 9.31 -9.30
CA ASN A 26 -10.61 9.49 -10.62
C ASN A 26 -9.60 9.91 -11.70
N GLY A 27 -8.41 9.31 -11.67
CA GLY A 27 -7.35 9.59 -12.64
C GLY A 27 -6.55 10.86 -12.39
N LYS A 28 -6.86 11.61 -11.35
CA LYS A 28 -6.15 12.85 -11.03
C LYS A 28 -5.23 12.62 -9.84
N LEU A 29 -4.00 13.12 -9.95
CA LEU A 29 -3.05 13.08 -8.86
C LEU A 29 -3.53 13.99 -7.72
N VAL A 30 -3.78 13.42 -6.55
CA VAL A 30 -4.23 14.19 -5.39
C VAL A 30 -3.19 14.27 -4.28
N HIS A 31 -2.36 13.25 -4.11
CA HIS A 31 -1.31 13.25 -3.12
C HIS A 31 -0.06 12.56 -3.63
N GLN A 32 1.08 13.12 -3.27
CA GLN A 32 2.39 12.52 -3.53
C GLN A 32 3.15 12.52 -2.22
N LEU A 33 3.49 11.35 -1.74
CA LEU A 33 4.21 11.15 -0.49
C LEU A 33 5.63 10.72 -0.81
N LYS A 34 6.60 11.41 -0.20
CA LYS A 34 8.01 11.06 -0.34
C LYS A 34 8.66 11.11 1.03
N PHE A 35 9.36 10.05 1.37
CA PHE A 35 10.03 9.93 2.65
C PHE A 35 11.48 9.55 2.44
N LYS A 36 12.38 10.30 3.03
CA LYS A 36 13.78 9.92 3.11
C LYS A 36 13.98 9.15 4.40
N LEU A 37 14.53 7.95 4.29
CA LEU A 37 14.75 7.08 5.42
C LEU A 37 16.21 7.05 5.79
N HIS A 38 16.49 6.91 7.07
CA HIS A 38 17.85 6.78 7.57
C HIS A 38 18.08 5.33 8.00
N GLY A 39 19.33 4.88 7.81
CA GLY A 39 19.80 3.65 8.42
C GLY A 39 19.72 2.44 7.51
N HIS A 40 19.69 1.29 8.13
CA HIS A 40 19.88 0.00 7.47
C HIS A 40 18.55 -0.69 7.15
N CYS A 41 17.76 -0.06 6.31
CA CYS A 41 16.51 -0.69 5.86
C CYS A 41 16.79 -1.59 4.65
N SER A 42 16.25 -2.81 4.66
CA SER A 42 16.28 -3.66 3.48
C SER A 42 15.32 -3.10 2.43
N ASN A 43 15.45 -3.56 1.18
CA ASN A 43 14.52 -3.17 0.13
C ASN A 43 13.07 -3.50 0.49
N ASN A 44 12.85 -4.67 1.12
CA ASN A 44 11.51 -5.07 1.53
C ASN A 44 10.94 -4.17 2.61
N GLN A 45 11.78 -3.75 3.57
CA GLN A 45 11.35 -2.82 4.62
C GLN A 45 10.96 -1.47 4.06
N VAL A 46 11.71 -0.96 3.08
CA VAL A 46 11.40 0.32 2.43
C VAL A 46 10.04 0.25 1.76
N GLU A 47 9.76 -0.84 1.04
CA GLU A 47 8.46 -1.04 0.40
C GLU A 47 7.34 -1.13 1.44
N GLN A 48 7.58 -1.82 2.56
CA GLN A 48 6.61 -1.93 3.64
C GLN A 48 6.28 -0.57 4.23
N ILE A 49 7.29 0.27 4.43
CA ILE A 49 7.11 1.62 4.96
C ILE A 49 6.29 2.47 3.98
N ALA A 50 6.56 2.34 2.67
CA ALA A 50 5.78 3.05 1.66
C ALA A 50 4.30 2.67 1.74
N ILE A 51 4.00 1.37 1.84
CA ILE A 51 2.63 0.88 1.96
C ILE A 51 1.98 1.42 3.23
N LEU A 52 2.67 1.33 4.35
CA LEU A 52 2.14 1.77 5.64
C LEU A 52 1.79 3.27 5.61
N ASN A 53 2.67 4.10 5.07
CA ASN A 53 2.45 5.53 5.01
C ASN A 53 1.26 5.89 4.12
N VAL A 54 1.08 5.18 3.01
CA VAL A 54 -0.08 5.40 2.16
C VAL A 54 -1.37 5.02 2.88
N LEU A 55 -1.38 3.89 3.58
CA LEU A 55 -2.57 3.47 4.33
C LEU A 55 -2.94 4.50 5.40
N GLU A 56 -1.95 5.07 6.08
CA GLU A 56 -2.19 6.14 7.03
C GLU A 56 -2.82 7.35 6.36
N LYS A 57 -2.35 7.70 5.17
CA LYS A 57 -2.91 8.82 4.42
C LYS A 57 -4.33 8.57 3.98
N LEU A 58 -4.66 7.34 3.61
CA LEU A 58 -6.03 6.97 3.24
C LEU A 58 -6.99 7.16 4.41
N GLU A 59 -6.56 6.87 5.64
CA GLU A 59 -7.39 7.14 6.80
C GLU A 59 -7.72 8.63 6.92
N ASP A 60 -6.75 9.50 6.60
CA ASP A 60 -6.96 10.94 6.67
C ASP A 60 -7.89 11.47 5.58
N LEU A 61 -8.08 10.71 4.50
CA LEU A 61 -8.91 11.11 3.37
C LEU A 61 -10.38 10.75 3.53
N GLN A 62 -10.80 10.37 4.73
CA GLN A 62 -12.20 10.04 4.98
C GLN A 62 -13.05 11.30 4.84
N ASP A 63 -14.10 11.20 4.07
CA ASP A 63 -15.00 12.32 3.78
C ASP A 63 -16.17 12.44 4.76
N GLY A 64 -16.16 11.65 5.82
CA GLY A 64 -17.23 11.61 6.80
C GLY A 64 -18.50 10.92 6.32
N LYS A 65 -18.53 10.45 5.09
CA LYS A 65 -19.68 9.73 4.55
C LYS A 65 -19.54 8.24 4.85
N ASP A 66 -20.66 7.63 5.18
CA ASP A 66 -20.71 6.21 5.52
C ASP A 66 -20.89 5.35 4.27
N ASN A 67 -20.10 5.61 3.25
CA ASN A 67 -20.15 4.90 1.98
C ASN A 67 -18.98 3.95 1.85
N GLU A 68 -19.20 2.88 1.11
CA GLU A 68 -18.14 1.96 0.72
C GLU A 68 -17.12 2.70 -0.16
N LYS A 69 -15.84 2.52 0.14
CA LYS A 69 -14.74 3.11 -0.61
C LYS A 69 -13.83 2.01 -1.10
N ARG A 70 -13.37 2.13 -2.33
CA ARG A 70 -12.49 1.14 -2.95
C ARG A 70 -11.19 1.78 -3.36
N VAL A 71 -10.09 1.08 -3.09
CA VAL A 71 -8.76 1.53 -3.48
C VAL A 71 -7.99 0.36 -4.07
N ALA A 72 -7.32 0.62 -5.20
CA ALA A 72 -6.40 -0.32 -5.80
C ALA A 72 -4.98 0.13 -5.47
N MET A 73 -4.24 -0.72 -4.77
CA MET A 73 -2.85 -0.45 -4.39
C MET A 73 -1.91 -1.32 -5.21
N TYR A 74 -1.03 -0.67 -5.95
CA TYR A 74 -0.06 -1.35 -6.80
C TYR A 74 1.32 -1.27 -6.18
N THR A 75 1.97 -2.41 -6.09
CA THR A 75 3.34 -2.52 -5.58
C THR A 75 4.15 -3.48 -6.46
N ASP A 76 5.45 -3.25 -6.55
CA ASP A 76 6.35 -4.18 -7.24
C ASP A 76 6.91 -5.26 -6.32
N SER A 77 6.56 -5.23 -5.04
CA SER A 77 7.07 -6.18 -4.05
C SER A 77 6.13 -7.36 -3.86
N LYS A 78 6.33 -8.40 -4.66
CA LYS A 78 5.57 -9.64 -4.52
C LYS A 78 5.82 -10.29 -3.15
N ILE A 79 7.04 -10.18 -2.63
CA ILE A 79 7.40 -10.74 -1.33
C ILE A 79 6.51 -10.16 -0.23
N ASN A 80 6.29 -8.85 -0.25
CA ASN A 80 5.47 -8.21 0.76
C ASN A 80 4.00 -8.59 0.64
N LEU A 81 3.51 -8.77 -0.59
CA LEU A 81 2.15 -9.25 -0.80
C LEU A 81 1.98 -10.68 -0.28
N ASP A 82 2.98 -11.53 -0.50
CA ASP A 82 2.96 -12.90 0.02
C ASP A 82 2.99 -12.91 1.55
N LEU A 83 3.78 -12.03 2.16
CA LEU A 83 3.84 -11.91 3.62
C LEU A 83 2.50 -11.44 4.21
N LEU A 84 1.82 -10.51 3.54
CA LEU A 84 0.51 -10.05 3.99
C LEU A 84 -0.54 -11.17 3.98
N GLN A 85 -0.45 -12.08 3.03
CA GLN A 85 -1.39 -13.20 2.93
C GLN A 85 -1.08 -14.33 3.90
N ASN A 86 0.15 -14.45 4.35
CA ASN A 86 0.56 -15.56 5.19
C ASN A 86 0.47 -15.17 6.67
N LYS A 87 -0.65 -15.57 7.30
CA LYS A 87 -0.91 -15.22 8.71
C LYS A 87 0.07 -15.86 9.69
N PHE A 88 0.84 -16.85 9.26
CA PHE A 88 1.84 -17.50 10.11
C PHE A 88 3.18 -16.78 10.08
N LYS A 89 3.42 -15.93 9.11
CA LYS A 89 4.62 -15.11 9.05
C LYS A 89 4.41 -13.81 9.80
N ARG A 90 5.25 -13.55 10.78
CA ARG A 90 5.17 -12.34 11.59
C ARG A 90 6.37 -11.46 11.35
N ASN A 91 6.11 -10.22 11.04
CA ASN A 91 7.08 -9.18 10.82
C ASN A 91 6.46 -7.90 11.38
N HIS A 92 7.25 -7.11 12.11
CA HIS A 92 6.71 -5.94 12.78
C HIS A 92 5.98 -4.98 11.83
N LEU A 93 6.62 -4.62 10.72
CA LEU A 93 6.00 -3.71 9.75
C LEU A 93 4.78 -4.33 9.08
N ILE A 94 4.83 -5.61 8.76
CA ILE A 94 3.68 -6.32 8.18
C ILE A 94 2.51 -6.34 9.16
N GLU A 95 2.78 -6.52 10.45
CA GLU A 95 1.71 -6.48 11.45
C GLU A 95 1.10 -5.08 11.55
N LEU A 96 1.90 -4.02 11.46
CA LEU A 96 1.40 -2.65 11.43
C LEU A 96 0.51 -2.41 10.20
N ILE A 97 0.93 -2.93 9.04
CA ILE A 97 0.14 -2.83 7.82
C ILE A 97 -1.19 -3.56 7.98
N ARG A 98 -1.17 -4.79 8.53
CA ARG A 98 -2.40 -5.54 8.78
C ARG A 98 -3.35 -4.79 9.71
N ASN A 99 -2.82 -4.18 10.75
CA ASN A 99 -3.63 -3.41 11.69
C ASN A 99 -4.30 -2.21 10.99
N LYS A 100 -3.56 -1.52 10.12
CA LYS A 100 -4.11 -0.41 9.33
C LYS A 100 -5.17 -0.89 8.35
N LEU A 101 -4.95 -2.02 7.69
CA LEU A 101 -5.92 -2.60 6.77
C LEU A 101 -7.22 -2.97 7.49
N THR A 102 -7.10 -3.52 8.69
CA THR A 102 -8.27 -3.84 9.51
C THR A 102 -9.04 -2.58 9.88
N ALA A 103 -8.33 -1.52 10.29
CA ALA A 103 -8.96 -0.24 10.61
C ALA A 103 -9.68 0.36 9.40
N LEU A 104 -9.06 0.29 8.23
CA LEU A 104 -9.69 0.77 6.99
C LEU A 104 -10.92 -0.06 6.64
N ALA A 105 -10.88 -1.37 6.83
CA ALA A 105 -12.03 -2.25 6.58
C ALA A 105 -13.21 -1.87 7.48
N HIS A 106 -12.95 -1.54 8.75
CA HIS A 106 -13.98 -1.05 9.65
C HIS A 106 -14.59 0.27 9.20
N SER A 107 -13.83 1.08 8.46
CA SER A 107 -14.31 2.34 7.89
C SER A 107 -14.87 2.16 6.48
N LYS A 108 -15.17 0.94 6.10
CA LYS A 108 -15.78 0.56 4.82
C LYS A 108 -14.87 0.73 3.59
N TRP A 109 -13.57 0.72 3.81
CA TRP A 109 -12.63 0.63 2.71
C TRP A 109 -12.48 -0.82 2.26
N ILE A 110 -12.48 -1.03 0.96
CA ILE A 110 -12.09 -2.30 0.34
C ILE A 110 -10.78 -2.06 -0.38
N VAL A 111 -9.73 -2.74 0.05
CA VAL A 111 -8.39 -2.55 -0.48
C VAL A 111 -8.05 -3.72 -1.40
N HIS A 112 -7.76 -3.41 -2.65
CA HIS A 112 -7.31 -4.38 -3.64
C HIS A 112 -5.81 -4.19 -3.83
N PHE A 113 -5.03 -5.26 -3.67
CA PHE A 113 -3.61 -5.21 -3.96
C PHE A 113 -3.33 -5.81 -5.33
N GLY A 114 -2.54 -5.11 -6.13
CA GLY A 114 -2.06 -5.60 -7.39
C GLY A 114 -0.54 -5.60 -7.42
N TRP A 115 0.04 -6.62 -8.00
CA TRP A 115 1.47 -6.68 -8.23
C TRP A 115 1.79 -6.15 -9.63
N VAL A 116 2.68 -5.18 -9.68
CA VAL A 116 3.17 -4.61 -10.93
C VAL A 116 4.63 -4.98 -11.07
N LYS A 117 4.99 -5.65 -12.16
CA LYS A 117 6.35 -6.11 -12.37
C LYS A 117 7.27 -4.93 -12.69
N GLY A 118 8.13 -4.59 -11.71
CA GLY A 118 9.04 -3.45 -11.84
C GLY A 118 8.25 -2.16 -12.01
N HIS A 119 8.81 -1.20 -12.73
CA HIS A 119 8.16 0.09 -12.99
C HIS A 119 7.38 0.08 -14.29
N ALA A 120 6.87 -1.07 -14.71
CA ALA A 120 6.23 -1.25 -16.02
C ALA A 120 4.84 -0.63 -16.14
N GLY A 121 4.29 -0.09 -15.06
CA GLY A 121 2.97 0.52 -15.06
C GLY A 121 1.85 -0.51 -14.93
N ILE A 122 0.63 -0.05 -15.16
CA ILE A 122 -0.58 -0.84 -14.91
C ILE A 122 -0.64 -2.12 -15.74
N GLU A 123 -0.10 -2.09 -16.95
CA GLU A 123 -0.11 -3.24 -17.84
C GLU A 123 0.68 -4.43 -17.28
N GLY A 124 1.59 -4.18 -16.36
CA GLY A 124 2.38 -5.22 -15.71
C GLY A 124 1.68 -5.93 -14.56
N THR A 125 0.44 -5.55 -14.24
CA THR A 125 -0.29 -6.16 -13.13
C THR A 125 -0.65 -7.60 -13.47
N SER A 126 -0.09 -8.56 -12.70
CA SER A 126 -0.27 -9.98 -13.01
C SER A 126 -1.32 -10.66 -12.16
N TRP A 127 -1.62 -10.19 -10.97
CA TRP A 127 -2.66 -10.76 -10.14
C TRP A 127 -3.10 -9.78 -9.05
N TRP A 128 -4.24 -10.10 -8.42
CA TRP A 128 -4.87 -9.24 -7.45
C TRP A 128 -5.10 -9.97 -6.15
N ILE A 129 -4.93 -9.25 -5.04
CA ILE A 129 -5.33 -9.70 -3.72
C ILE A 129 -6.35 -8.70 -3.20
N VAL A 130 -7.47 -9.20 -2.71
CA VAL A 130 -8.48 -8.37 -2.06
C VAL A 130 -8.34 -8.56 -0.56
N TRP A 131 -8.10 -7.48 0.15
CA TRP A 131 -8.06 -7.54 1.61
C TRP A 131 -9.45 -7.30 2.16
N GLN A 132 -9.93 -8.27 2.90
CA GLN A 132 -11.21 -8.19 3.61
C GLN A 132 -11.01 -8.62 5.04
N GLU A 133 -11.73 -7.97 5.96
CA GLU A 133 -11.61 -8.26 7.39
C GLU A 133 -11.85 -9.74 7.70
N LYS A 134 -12.83 -10.34 7.09
CA LYS A 134 -13.19 -11.72 7.34
C LYS A 134 -12.14 -12.74 6.86
N LEU A 135 -11.13 -12.30 6.15
CA LEU A 135 -10.02 -13.15 5.72
C LEU A 135 -8.89 -13.18 6.76
N LEU A 136 -9.01 -12.36 7.78
CA LEU A 136 -8.06 -12.35 8.89
C LEU A 136 -8.34 -13.52 9.84
#